data_793dbe2d95a26a6728dc198dfc39efcc
#
_entry.id   793dbe2d95a26a6728dc198dfc39efcc
#
_cell.length_a   1.000
_cell.length_b   1.000
_cell.length_c   1.000
_cell.angle_alpha   90.00
_cell.angle_beta   90.00
_cell.angle_gamma   90.00
#
_symmetry.space_group_name_H-M   'P 1'
#
loop_
_entity.id
_entity.type
_entity.pdbx_description
1 polymer ?
#
loop_
_entity_poly.entity_id
_entity_poly.type
_entity_poly.pdbx_seq_one_letter_code
_entity_poly.pdbx_strand_id
1 'polypeptide(L)'
;MKNKTVQDIHKALIDSSKKNESQKKLSFSYDHDSLKYKSLLRDFSSTEFKLFDALFDELSVQDSIKSLFDGKILNTTEGRPALHHKYRENNPSLEFDFKKICKPLLRRIKKREFKNIITFGIGGSYEGPKLLQEYLFNASAKINYYFVSGPDKDEFNAIVKPVIGQNNLYIFASKSLSTDETLSCLHWLGKKRTNDNSIVITANIERAKSLGFSQESIIPFPKSIGGRYSIWSPISLSASIENNFNDFLHGGCQADTLLSGTSAESKKYQKFIKILSFSDVWFSNFRNKKNRVLLTYNWRLRSFANYIQQLEMESLGKPLNPSSIFNSTGQTVYGGFGSTAQHSYFQLLHQGTSDTAADIIFCRSEHSLLLEAQAQGQSDLLSGDNQFSLNALEQTNGNIPVNFFELKSLSLQGLGFLIASWEHRVFLASQILGINPFDKYGVNAGKIVAQKKLKKS
;
A
#
# COMPACT_ATOMS: atom_id res chain seq x y z
N MET A 1 -30.66 -18.37 -14.02
CA MET A 1 -29.53 -18.54 -14.95
C MET A 1 -28.88 -19.88 -14.64
N LYS A 2 -28.53 -20.72 -15.64
CA LYS A 2 -27.76 -21.96 -15.40
C LYS A 2 -26.44 -21.58 -14.71
N ASN A 3 -26.07 -22.27 -13.62
CA ASN A 3 -24.77 -22.09 -12.98
C ASN A 3 -23.67 -22.33 -14.03
N LYS A 4 -22.92 -21.30 -14.37
CA LYS A 4 -21.78 -21.41 -15.27
C LYS A 4 -20.60 -21.91 -14.45
N THR A 5 -19.89 -22.91 -14.95
CA THR A 5 -18.65 -23.35 -14.32
C THR A 5 -17.54 -22.28 -14.46
N VAL A 6 -16.50 -22.37 -13.65
CA VAL A 6 -15.30 -21.49 -13.75
C VAL A 6 -14.74 -21.52 -15.18
N GLN A 7 -14.70 -22.69 -15.82
CA GLN A 7 -14.22 -22.84 -17.20
C GLN A 7 -15.12 -22.15 -18.22
N ASP A 8 -16.46 -22.20 -18.06
CA ASP A 8 -17.40 -21.50 -18.95
C ASP A 8 -17.24 -19.97 -18.85
N ILE A 9 -17.05 -19.47 -17.64
CA ILE A 9 -16.81 -18.05 -17.41
C ILE A 9 -15.47 -17.62 -18.01
N HIS A 10 -14.41 -18.41 -17.82
CA HIS A 10 -13.10 -18.14 -18.38
C HIS A 10 -13.13 -18.11 -19.92
N LYS A 11 -13.79 -19.10 -20.53
CA LYS A 11 -14.00 -19.12 -22.00
C LYS A 11 -14.73 -17.86 -22.46
N ALA A 12 -15.76 -17.43 -21.74
CA ALA A 12 -16.49 -16.19 -22.07
C ALA A 12 -15.61 -14.93 -21.94
N LEU A 13 -14.70 -14.88 -20.95
CA LEU A 13 -13.71 -13.80 -20.80
C LEU A 13 -12.72 -13.80 -21.98
N ILE A 14 -12.20 -14.96 -22.40
CA ILE A 14 -11.34 -15.09 -23.60
C ILE A 14 -12.08 -14.62 -24.86
N ASP A 15 -13.32 -15.05 -25.05
CA ASP A 15 -14.12 -14.67 -26.22
C ASP A 15 -14.44 -13.15 -26.22
N SER A 16 -14.65 -12.58 -25.04
CA SER A 16 -14.83 -11.13 -24.89
C SER A 16 -13.53 -10.36 -25.23
N SER A 17 -12.37 -10.87 -24.80
CA SER A 17 -11.09 -10.21 -25.07
C SER A 17 -10.71 -10.16 -26.57
N LYS A 18 -11.22 -11.09 -27.38
CA LYS A 18 -11.00 -11.13 -28.84
C LYS A 18 -11.87 -10.15 -29.60
N LYS A 19 -12.96 -9.68 -29.00
CA LYS A 19 -13.85 -8.70 -29.64
C LYS A 19 -13.19 -7.34 -29.57
N ASN A 20 -12.94 -6.74 -30.72
CA ASN A 20 -12.38 -5.40 -30.85
C ASN A 20 -13.43 -4.32 -30.50
N GLU A 21 -14.04 -4.42 -29.34
CA GLU A 21 -15.00 -3.44 -28.82
C GLU A 21 -14.25 -2.30 -28.09
N SER A 22 -13.28 -1.69 -28.78
CA SER A 22 -12.42 -0.61 -28.25
C SER A 22 -13.17 0.65 -27.80
N GLN A 23 -14.50 0.66 -27.88
CA GLN A 23 -15.34 1.81 -27.54
C GLN A 23 -16.20 1.62 -26.30
N LYS A 24 -16.27 0.42 -25.71
CA LYS A 24 -17.10 0.19 -24.51
C LYS A 24 -16.29 0.45 -23.24
N LYS A 25 -16.65 1.52 -22.54
CA LYS A 25 -16.09 1.89 -21.24
C LYS A 25 -17.09 1.54 -20.14
N LEU A 26 -16.59 1.01 -19.02
CA LEU A 26 -17.37 0.97 -17.80
C LEU A 26 -17.35 2.37 -17.17
N SER A 27 -18.47 3.08 -17.24
CA SER A 27 -18.63 4.33 -16.49
C SER A 27 -19.16 4.02 -15.11
N PHE A 28 -18.37 4.29 -14.09
CA PHE A 28 -18.77 4.15 -12.69
C PHE A 28 -18.08 5.23 -11.86
N SER A 29 -18.83 5.78 -10.91
CA SER A 29 -18.29 6.68 -9.89
C SER A 29 -18.68 6.20 -8.50
N TYR A 30 -17.79 6.40 -7.57
CA TYR A 30 -18.00 6.17 -6.14
C TYR A 30 -17.72 7.47 -5.40
N ASP A 31 -18.59 7.84 -4.48
CA ASP A 31 -18.47 9.04 -3.67
C ASP A 31 -18.69 8.67 -2.19
N HIS A 32 -17.69 8.92 -1.38
CA HIS A 32 -17.68 8.75 0.07
C HIS A 32 -17.14 10.05 0.70
N ASP A 33 -17.34 10.26 1.99
CA ASP A 33 -16.88 11.47 2.69
C ASP A 33 -15.37 11.72 2.56
N SER A 34 -14.60 10.66 2.46
CA SER A 34 -13.12 10.74 2.35
C SER A 34 -12.60 10.72 0.92
N LEU A 35 -13.30 10.05 -0.01
CA LEU A 35 -12.77 9.67 -1.31
C LEU A 35 -13.85 9.75 -2.40
N LYS A 36 -13.50 10.35 -3.54
CA LYS A 36 -14.21 10.15 -4.79
C LYS A 36 -13.39 9.29 -5.73
N TYR A 37 -14.08 8.48 -6.52
CA TYR A 37 -13.48 7.65 -7.55
C TYR A 37 -14.26 7.77 -8.85
N LYS A 38 -13.56 7.80 -9.98
CA LYS A 38 -14.13 7.75 -11.34
C LYS A 38 -13.34 6.71 -12.15
N SER A 39 -14.07 5.77 -12.76
CA SER A 39 -13.46 4.84 -13.70
C SER A 39 -13.41 5.44 -15.11
N LEU A 40 -12.24 5.43 -15.71
CA LEU A 40 -11.99 5.76 -17.12
C LEU A 40 -11.35 4.53 -17.80
N LEU A 41 -11.96 3.37 -17.54
CA LEU A 41 -11.43 2.06 -17.91
C LEU A 41 -11.85 1.70 -19.34
N ARG A 42 -11.03 2.04 -20.32
CA ARG A 42 -11.20 1.52 -21.69
C ARG A 42 -10.97 0.01 -21.69
N ASP A 43 -11.62 -0.68 -22.59
CA ASP A 43 -11.49 -2.13 -22.79
C ASP A 43 -11.92 -2.96 -21.55
N PHE A 44 -12.68 -2.36 -20.64
CA PHE A 44 -13.35 -3.04 -19.53
C PHE A 44 -14.77 -2.50 -19.44
N SER A 45 -15.75 -3.35 -19.77
CA SER A 45 -17.15 -2.95 -19.87
C SER A 45 -18.02 -3.63 -18.79
N SER A 46 -19.31 -3.34 -18.84
CA SER A 46 -20.31 -4.03 -18.00
C SER A 46 -20.39 -5.53 -18.29
N THR A 47 -19.96 -5.98 -19.47
CA THR A 47 -19.90 -7.41 -19.83
C THR A 47 -18.81 -8.12 -19.03
N GLU A 48 -17.56 -7.61 -19.08
CA GLU A 48 -16.45 -8.15 -18.33
C GLU A 48 -16.71 -8.08 -16.84
N PHE A 49 -17.24 -6.94 -16.35
CA PHE A 49 -17.60 -6.83 -14.94
C PHE A 49 -18.58 -7.94 -14.49
N LYS A 50 -19.65 -8.19 -15.27
CA LYS A 50 -20.61 -9.26 -14.94
C LYS A 50 -20.00 -10.66 -14.98
N LEU A 51 -19.05 -10.91 -15.89
CA LEU A 51 -18.34 -12.20 -15.96
C LEU A 51 -17.46 -12.39 -14.72
N PHE A 52 -16.71 -11.37 -14.33
CA PHE A 52 -15.91 -11.43 -13.10
C PHE A 52 -16.77 -11.48 -11.83
N ASP A 53 -17.93 -10.84 -11.82
CA ASP A 53 -18.88 -10.91 -10.70
C ASP A 53 -19.45 -12.33 -10.56
N ALA A 54 -19.76 -12.99 -11.68
CA ALA A 54 -20.14 -14.42 -11.68
C ALA A 54 -18.99 -15.31 -11.22
N LEU A 55 -17.74 -15.00 -11.60
CA LEU A 55 -16.55 -15.73 -11.14
C LEU A 55 -16.31 -15.52 -9.64
N PHE A 56 -16.54 -14.32 -9.13
CA PHE A 56 -16.47 -13.99 -7.71
C PHE A 56 -17.45 -14.85 -6.89
N ASP A 57 -18.66 -15.03 -7.38
CA ASP A 57 -19.68 -15.86 -6.72
C ASP A 57 -19.30 -17.34 -6.79
N GLU A 58 -18.87 -17.84 -7.95
CA GLU A 58 -18.46 -19.25 -8.14
C GLU A 58 -17.26 -19.62 -7.29
N LEU A 59 -16.31 -18.70 -7.09
CA LEU A 59 -15.14 -18.87 -6.22
C LEU A 59 -15.43 -18.62 -4.74
N SER A 60 -16.68 -18.32 -4.36
CA SER A 60 -17.07 -18.00 -2.98
C SER A 60 -16.21 -16.94 -2.31
N VAL A 61 -15.82 -15.88 -3.07
CA VAL A 61 -14.93 -14.83 -2.56
C VAL A 61 -15.58 -14.06 -1.40
N GLN A 62 -16.91 -14.02 -1.34
CA GLN A 62 -17.63 -13.43 -0.19
C GLN A 62 -17.31 -14.18 1.12
N ASP A 63 -17.18 -15.51 1.09
CA ASP A 63 -16.80 -16.31 2.24
C ASP A 63 -15.32 -16.08 2.62
N SER A 64 -14.48 -15.82 1.63
CA SER A 64 -13.09 -15.44 1.86
C SER A 64 -12.98 -14.08 2.57
N ILE A 65 -13.81 -13.10 2.20
CA ILE A 65 -13.90 -11.79 2.91
C ILE A 65 -14.30 -12.01 4.37
N LYS A 66 -15.34 -12.81 4.61
CA LYS A 66 -15.76 -13.16 5.97
C LYS A 66 -14.62 -13.85 6.73
N SER A 67 -13.95 -14.81 6.09
CA SER A 67 -12.82 -15.53 6.69
C SER A 67 -11.63 -14.63 7.03
N LEU A 68 -11.40 -13.57 6.24
CA LEU A 68 -10.38 -12.55 6.55
C LEU A 68 -10.70 -11.85 7.87
N PHE A 69 -11.91 -11.30 7.99
CA PHE A 69 -12.31 -10.56 9.20
C PHE A 69 -12.50 -11.47 10.43
N ASP A 70 -12.86 -12.74 10.22
CA ASP A 70 -12.87 -13.77 11.28
C ASP A 70 -11.45 -14.21 11.72
N GLY A 71 -10.39 -13.74 11.03
CA GLY A 71 -9.01 -14.12 11.32
C GLY A 71 -8.66 -15.57 10.94
N LYS A 72 -9.36 -16.14 9.97
CA LYS A 72 -9.16 -17.54 9.50
C LYS A 72 -8.16 -17.65 8.35
N ILE A 73 -7.85 -16.56 7.65
CA ILE A 73 -6.88 -16.56 6.55
C ILE A 73 -5.46 -16.59 7.12
N LEU A 74 -4.69 -17.58 6.69
CA LEU A 74 -3.33 -17.80 7.19
C LEU A 74 -2.28 -17.16 6.27
N ASN A 75 -1.27 -16.56 6.88
CA ASN A 75 0.03 -16.39 6.28
C ASN A 75 0.76 -17.74 6.38
N THR A 76 0.84 -18.46 5.29
CA THR A 76 1.37 -19.84 5.26
C THR A 76 2.88 -19.89 5.51
N THR A 77 3.63 -18.82 5.15
CA THR A 77 5.06 -18.70 5.45
C THR A 77 5.33 -18.70 6.96
N GLU A 78 4.42 -18.16 7.75
CA GLU A 78 4.59 -17.98 9.19
C GLU A 78 3.68 -18.90 10.01
N GLY A 79 2.75 -19.63 9.38
CA GLY A 79 1.77 -20.50 10.04
C GLY A 79 0.83 -19.75 11.00
N ARG A 80 0.49 -18.49 10.68
CA ARG A 80 -0.27 -17.60 11.55
C ARG A 80 -1.39 -16.89 10.81
N PRO A 81 -2.50 -16.52 11.47
CA PRO A 81 -3.55 -15.73 10.84
C PRO A 81 -3.06 -14.34 10.47
N ALA A 82 -3.62 -13.77 9.40
CA ALA A 82 -3.37 -12.40 8.96
C ALA A 82 -4.35 -11.45 9.68
N LEU A 83 -3.88 -10.73 10.70
CA LEU A 83 -4.74 -9.96 11.62
C LEU A 83 -4.51 -8.43 11.56
N HIS A 84 -3.97 -7.89 10.48
CA HIS A 84 -3.68 -6.44 10.36
C HIS A 84 -4.93 -5.57 10.54
N HIS A 85 -6.11 -6.03 10.10
CA HIS A 85 -7.40 -5.36 10.25
C HIS A 85 -7.82 -5.18 11.73
N LYS A 86 -7.31 -6.02 12.65
CA LYS A 86 -7.66 -5.93 14.08
C LYS A 86 -7.25 -4.60 14.74
N TYR A 87 -6.23 -3.92 14.22
CA TYR A 87 -5.88 -2.57 14.67
C TYR A 87 -6.95 -1.52 14.36
N ARG A 88 -7.80 -1.78 13.37
CA ARG A 88 -8.82 -0.87 12.87
C ARG A 88 -10.20 -1.09 13.52
N GLU A 89 -10.36 -2.11 14.34
CA GLU A 89 -11.61 -2.36 15.05
C GLU A 89 -11.93 -1.23 16.04
N ASN A 90 -13.21 -0.90 16.20
CA ASN A 90 -13.65 0.12 17.15
C ASN A 90 -13.28 -0.21 18.60
N ASN A 91 -13.27 -1.50 18.95
CA ASN A 91 -12.90 -2.02 20.26
C ASN A 91 -11.83 -3.11 20.12
N PRO A 92 -10.59 -2.76 19.75
CA PRO A 92 -9.54 -3.76 19.56
C PRO A 92 -9.16 -4.42 20.87
N SER A 93 -8.75 -5.68 20.82
CA SER A 93 -8.13 -6.34 21.98
C SER A 93 -6.83 -5.64 22.37
N LEU A 94 -6.34 -5.87 23.60
CA LEU A 94 -5.13 -5.19 24.11
C LEU A 94 -3.91 -5.33 23.18
N GLU A 95 -3.76 -6.47 22.52
CA GLU A 95 -2.67 -6.76 21.59
C GLU A 95 -2.72 -5.86 20.34
N PHE A 96 -3.91 -5.40 19.95
CA PHE A 96 -4.14 -4.55 18.77
C PHE A 96 -4.55 -3.12 19.13
N ASP A 97 -4.61 -2.76 20.42
CA ASP A 97 -4.95 -1.40 20.86
C ASP A 97 -3.71 -0.49 20.77
N PHE A 98 -3.52 0.11 19.59
CA PHE A 98 -2.41 1.04 19.33
C PHE A 98 -2.26 2.09 20.43
N LYS A 99 -3.38 2.70 20.85
CA LYS A 99 -3.39 3.77 21.84
C LYS A 99 -2.88 3.28 23.19
N LYS A 100 -3.35 2.13 23.67
CA LYS A 100 -2.89 1.56 24.95
C LYS A 100 -1.45 1.11 24.90
N ILE A 101 -1.05 0.47 23.80
CA ILE A 101 0.33 -0.01 23.59
C ILE A 101 1.32 1.15 23.59
N CYS A 102 1.03 2.23 22.85
CA CYS A 102 1.96 3.34 22.65
C CYS A 102 1.89 4.43 23.74
N LYS A 103 0.78 4.52 24.50
CA LYS A 103 0.54 5.61 25.48
C LYS A 103 1.67 5.83 26.50
N PRO A 104 2.24 4.81 27.15
CA PRO A 104 3.32 5.03 28.14
C PRO A 104 4.52 5.71 27.48
N LEU A 105 4.84 5.28 26.29
CA LEU A 105 5.98 5.75 25.54
C LEU A 105 5.78 7.14 24.96
N LEU A 106 4.61 7.42 24.40
CA LEU A 106 4.25 8.76 23.91
C LEU A 106 4.32 9.80 25.03
N ARG A 107 3.93 9.43 26.27
CA ARG A 107 4.10 10.31 27.45
C ARG A 107 5.57 10.58 27.74
N ARG A 108 6.44 9.55 27.68
CA ARG A 108 7.89 9.68 27.87
C ARG A 108 8.52 10.56 26.80
N ILE A 109 8.15 10.37 25.53
CA ILE A 109 8.64 11.16 24.40
C ILE A 109 8.28 12.64 24.57
N LYS A 110 7.03 12.96 24.91
CA LYS A 110 6.56 14.34 25.13
C LYS A 110 7.30 15.06 26.27
N LYS A 111 7.69 14.33 27.33
CA LYS A 111 8.43 14.93 28.46
C LYS A 111 9.89 15.27 28.15
N ARG A 112 10.48 14.66 27.11
CA ARG A 112 11.92 14.79 26.79
C ARG A 112 12.24 15.79 25.70
N GLU A 113 11.23 16.36 25.06
CA GLU A 113 11.37 17.41 24.02
C GLU A 113 12.43 17.05 22.94
N PHE A 114 12.36 15.85 22.39
CA PHE A 114 13.25 15.42 21.32
C PHE A 114 13.14 16.36 20.13
N LYS A 115 14.30 16.74 19.55
CA LYS A 115 14.38 17.55 18.34
C LYS A 115 14.30 16.68 17.07
N ASN A 116 14.85 15.48 17.14
CA ASN A 116 14.93 14.59 15.98
C ASN A 116 14.45 13.19 16.36
N ILE A 117 13.68 12.58 15.47
CA ILE A 117 13.26 11.20 15.55
C ILE A 117 13.81 10.46 14.33
N ILE A 118 14.67 9.49 14.58
CA ILE A 118 15.33 8.71 13.56
C ILE A 118 14.81 7.28 13.63
N THR A 119 14.11 6.84 12.57
CA THR A 119 13.55 5.50 12.46
C THR A 119 14.45 4.64 11.57
N PHE A 120 14.93 3.53 12.12
CA PHE A 120 15.69 2.50 11.42
C PHE A 120 14.77 1.31 11.12
N GLY A 121 14.55 1.03 9.85
CA GLY A 121 13.67 -0.05 9.41
C GLY A 121 13.75 -0.24 7.91
N ILE A 122 13.32 -1.38 7.40
CA ILE A 122 13.32 -1.69 5.98
C ILE A 122 11.97 -2.32 5.56
N GLY A 123 11.61 -2.18 4.28
CA GLY A 123 10.34 -2.67 3.76
C GLY A 123 9.15 -2.07 4.50
N GLY A 124 8.23 -2.88 5.03
CA GLY A 124 7.04 -2.39 5.75
C GLY A 124 7.35 -1.59 7.01
N SER A 125 8.54 -1.76 7.60
CA SER A 125 9.01 -0.93 8.72
C SER A 125 9.59 0.42 8.30
N TYR A 126 9.66 0.70 7.00
CA TYR A 126 10.15 1.93 6.39
C TYR A 126 9.09 2.61 5.54
N GLU A 127 8.52 1.90 4.54
CA GLU A 127 7.66 2.50 3.53
C GLU A 127 6.37 3.10 4.13
N GLY A 128 5.68 2.37 5.02
CA GLY A 128 4.47 2.85 5.67
C GLY A 128 4.72 4.05 6.59
N PRO A 129 5.63 3.97 7.57
CA PRO A 129 5.96 5.09 8.45
C PRO A 129 6.47 6.33 7.71
N LYS A 130 7.27 6.15 6.66
CA LYS A 130 7.77 7.25 5.83
C LYS A 130 6.63 7.94 5.08
N LEU A 131 5.76 7.17 4.42
CA LEU A 131 4.58 7.70 3.73
C LEU A 131 3.72 8.55 4.69
N LEU A 132 3.45 8.02 5.90
CA LEU A 132 2.66 8.75 6.89
C LEU A 132 3.31 10.06 7.30
N GLN A 133 4.63 10.09 7.53
CA GLN A 133 5.34 11.31 7.90
C GLN A 133 5.39 12.33 6.76
N GLU A 134 5.55 11.89 5.52
CA GLU A 134 5.50 12.77 4.36
C GLU A 134 4.10 13.35 4.15
N TYR A 135 3.07 12.53 4.37
CA TYR A 135 1.67 12.98 4.31
C TYR A 135 1.33 13.99 5.40
N LEU A 136 1.87 13.79 6.59
CA LEU A 136 1.68 14.65 7.76
C LEU A 136 2.61 15.89 7.77
N PHE A 137 3.36 16.13 6.71
CA PHE A 137 4.29 17.24 6.63
C PHE A 137 3.68 18.55 7.15
N ASN A 138 4.39 19.16 8.10
CA ASN A 138 4.06 20.47 8.65
C ASN A 138 5.34 21.32 8.69
N ALA A 139 5.33 22.42 7.95
CA ALA A 139 6.47 23.35 7.90
C ALA A 139 6.82 23.97 9.26
N SER A 140 5.85 24.03 10.18
CA SER A 140 6.02 24.56 11.54
C SER A 140 6.28 23.46 12.59
N ALA A 141 6.54 22.21 12.17
CA ALA A 141 6.84 21.12 13.09
C ALA A 141 8.10 21.43 13.90
N LYS A 142 8.06 21.12 15.20
CA LYS A 142 9.20 21.28 16.10
C LYS A 142 10.17 20.08 16.08
N ILE A 143 9.70 18.96 15.54
CA ILE A 143 10.42 17.69 15.47
C ILE A 143 10.77 17.37 14.02
N ASN A 144 12.04 17.04 13.79
CA ASN A 144 12.49 16.54 12.49
C ASN A 144 12.41 15.00 12.48
N TYR A 145 11.88 14.44 11.40
CA TYR A 145 11.74 12.99 11.22
C TYR A 145 12.66 12.50 10.12
N TYR A 146 13.44 11.48 10.45
CA TYR A 146 14.42 10.85 9.55
C TYR A 146 14.16 9.35 9.47
N PHE A 147 14.41 8.79 8.29
CA PHE A 147 14.27 7.36 8.03
C PHE A 147 15.56 6.83 7.41
N VAL A 148 16.05 5.70 7.93
CA VAL A 148 17.25 5.00 7.44
C VAL A 148 16.84 3.58 7.10
N SER A 149 17.05 3.19 5.84
CA SER A 149 16.49 1.94 5.30
C SER A 149 17.49 0.79 5.32
N GLY A 150 18.78 1.07 5.25
CA GLY A 150 19.68 0.04 4.84
C GLY A 150 20.97 -0.10 5.59
N PRO A 151 21.79 -1.07 5.17
CA PRO A 151 23.12 -1.29 5.68
C PRO A 151 24.14 -0.38 4.97
N ASP A 152 23.69 0.63 4.23
CA ASP A 152 24.58 1.57 3.56
C ASP A 152 25.13 2.59 4.57
N LYS A 153 26.46 2.60 4.72
CA LYS A 153 27.12 3.51 5.66
C LYS A 153 27.03 4.97 5.24
N ASP A 154 26.91 5.24 3.95
CA ASP A 154 26.81 6.60 3.43
C ASP A 154 25.40 7.16 3.68
N GLU A 155 24.34 6.35 3.52
CA GLU A 155 22.97 6.73 3.96
C GLU A 155 22.97 7.06 5.46
N PHE A 156 23.54 6.20 6.29
CA PHE A 156 23.64 6.42 7.72
C PHE A 156 24.41 7.71 8.05
N ASN A 157 25.55 7.93 7.43
CA ASN A 157 26.36 9.12 7.65
C ASN A 157 25.64 10.39 7.17
N ALA A 158 24.99 10.38 6.02
CA ALA A 158 24.27 11.52 5.48
C ALA A 158 23.10 11.95 6.36
N ILE A 159 22.39 10.98 6.95
CA ILE A 159 21.16 11.25 7.71
C ILE A 159 21.46 11.44 9.21
N VAL A 160 22.25 10.55 9.81
CA VAL A 160 22.40 10.47 11.27
C VAL A 160 23.54 11.35 11.77
N LYS A 161 24.67 11.41 11.04
CA LYS A 161 25.88 12.14 11.48
C LYS A 161 25.62 13.64 11.73
N PRO A 162 24.85 14.37 10.92
CA PRO A 162 24.58 15.80 11.14
C PRO A 162 23.80 16.10 12.42
N VAL A 163 23.04 15.12 12.94
CA VAL A 163 22.20 15.30 14.12
C VAL A 163 22.76 14.60 15.37
N ILE A 164 23.89 13.89 15.25
CA ILE A 164 24.56 13.27 16.41
C ILE A 164 24.94 14.34 17.43
N GLY A 165 24.63 14.06 18.71
CA GLY A 165 24.88 15.01 19.81
C GLY A 165 23.69 15.95 20.10
N GLN A 166 22.70 15.96 19.25
CA GLN A 166 21.43 16.65 19.52
C GLN A 166 20.51 15.76 20.36
N ASN A 167 19.35 16.32 20.80
CA ASN A 167 18.36 15.57 21.53
C ASN A 167 17.55 14.66 20.56
N ASN A 168 18.05 13.44 20.35
CA ASN A 168 17.54 12.48 19.38
C ASN A 168 16.79 11.35 20.06
N LEU A 169 15.68 10.89 19.42
CA LEU A 169 15.07 9.59 19.66
C LEU A 169 15.39 8.64 18.51
N TYR A 170 15.88 7.45 18.82
CA TYR A 170 16.18 6.39 17.89
C TYR A 170 15.13 5.29 17.98
N ILE A 171 14.40 5.02 16.88
CA ILE A 171 13.37 3.98 16.80
C ILE A 171 13.89 2.85 15.90
N PHE A 172 14.03 1.66 16.45
CA PHE A 172 14.41 0.45 15.71
C PHE A 172 13.16 -0.38 15.44
N ALA A 173 12.74 -0.47 14.18
CA ALA A 173 11.53 -1.15 13.77
C ALA A 173 11.88 -2.43 13.00
N SER A 174 11.76 -3.60 13.64
CA SER A 174 12.03 -4.89 13.01
C SER A 174 11.26 -6.01 13.70
N LYS A 175 10.34 -6.66 12.98
CA LYS A 175 9.51 -7.76 13.50
C LYS A 175 10.36 -8.86 14.13
N SER A 176 11.37 -9.36 13.43
CA SER A 176 12.24 -10.46 13.90
C SER A 176 13.43 -9.99 14.75
N LEU A 177 13.81 -8.73 14.61
CA LEU A 177 15.06 -8.14 15.15
C LEU A 177 16.29 -8.97 14.80
N SER A 178 16.27 -9.57 13.62
CA SER A 178 17.38 -10.33 12.99
C SER A 178 17.72 -9.79 11.60
N THR A 179 17.16 -8.65 11.23
CA THR A 179 17.33 -7.99 9.95
C THR A 179 18.68 -7.29 9.96
N ASP A 180 19.62 -7.73 9.11
CA ASP A 180 21.01 -7.25 9.07
C ASP A 180 21.08 -5.73 8.86
N GLU A 181 20.20 -5.18 8.03
CA GLU A 181 20.08 -3.75 7.75
C GLU A 181 19.81 -2.93 9.02
N THR A 182 18.87 -3.36 9.85
CA THR A 182 18.52 -2.69 11.12
C THR A 182 19.60 -2.89 12.17
N LEU A 183 20.21 -4.09 12.23
CA LEU A 183 21.26 -4.42 13.19
C LEU A 183 22.56 -3.67 12.89
N SER A 184 22.91 -3.45 11.62
CA SER A 184 24.06 -2.63 11.22
C SER A 184 23.93 -1.19 11.74
N CYS A 185 22.76 -0.57 11.59
CA CYS A 185 22.50 0.77 12.13
C CYS A 185 22.60 0.81 13.67
N LEU A 186 22.07 -0.22 14.34
CA LEU A 186 22.20 -0.34 15.79
C LEU A 186 23.65 -0.41 16.23
N HIS A 187 24.47 -1.20 15.54
CA HIS A 187 25.91 -1.33 15.78
C HIS A 187 26.65 0.00 15.55
N TRP A 188 26.36 0.72 14.47
CA TRP A 188 27.02 1.98 14.13
C TRP A 188 26.71 3.12 15.10
N LEU A 189 25.53 3.12 15.72
CA LEU A 189 25.21 4.07 16.79
C LEU A 189 26.04 3.82 18.04
N GLY A 190 26.32 2.57 18.39
CA GLY A 190 27.13 2.18 19.53
C GLY A 190 26.67 2.85 20.83
N LYS A 191 27.63 3.48 21.57
CA LYS A 191 27.37 4.15 22.84
C LYS A 191 26.48 5.40 22.78
N LYS A 192 26.16 5.90 21.58
CA LYS A 192 25.23 7.05 21.40
C LYS A 192 23.77 6.66 21.66
N ARG A 193 23.47 5.37 21.58
CA ARG A 193 22.20 4.79 21.98
C ARG A 193 22.20 4.48 23.46
N THR A 194 21.18 4.93 24.14
CA THR A 194 20.87 4.60 25.55
C THR A 194 19.41 4.13 25.64
N ASN A 195 19.00 3.54 26.76
CA ASN A 195 17.60 3.19 27.00
C ASN A 195 16.69 4.42 27.08
N ASP A 196 17.26 5.56 27.39
CA ASP A 196 16.54 6.82 27.50
C ASP A 196 16.17 7.44 26.15
N ASN A 197 16.98 7.23 25.15
CA ASN A 197 16.83 7.83 23.82
C ASN A 197 16.56 6.78 22.72
N SER A 198 16.24 5.54 23.08
CA SER A 198 15.97 4.52 22.09
C SER A 198 14.72 3.68 22.41
N ILE A 199 14.10 3.21 21.35
CA ILE A 199 12.90 2.38 21.34
C ILE A 199 13.13 1.27 20.32
N VAL A 200 12.66 0.07 20.62
CA VAL A 200 12.59 -1.03 19.69
C VAL A 200 11.16 -1.54 19.56
N ILE A 201 10.72 -1.72 18.32
CA ILE A 201 9.39 -2.27 17.99
C ILE A 201 9.64 -3.65 17.37
N THR A 202 9.28 -4.70 18.09
CA THR A 202 9.63 -6.06 17.68
C THR A 202 8.68 -7.13 18.23
N ALA A 203 8.58 -8.26 17.53
CA ALA A 203 7.92 -9.47 18.01
C ALA A 203 8.89 -10.37 18.82
N ASN A 204 10.19 -10.06 18.82
CA ASN A 204 11.21 -10.84 19.51
C ASN A 204 11.76 -10.08 20.73
N ILE A 205 10.99 -10.11 21.81
CA ILE A 205 11.29 -9.39 23.06
C ILE A 205 12.60 -9.86 23.68
N GLU A 206 12.87 -11.17 23.69
CA GLU A 206 14.09 -11.73 24.29
C GLU A 206 15.35 -11.27 23.50
N ARG A 207 15.27 -11.22 22.18
CA ARG A 207 16.33 -10.67 21.36
C ARG A 207 16.56 -9.17 21.64
N ALA A 208 15.49 -8.41 21.84
CA ALA A 208 15.61 -6.99 22.22
C ALA A 208 16.35 -6.82 23.55
N LYS A 209 15.99 -7.61 24.56
CA LYS A 209 16.67 -7.62 25.86
C LYS A 209 18.15 -8.00 25.71
N SER A 210 18.48 -9.03 24.94
CA SER A 210 19.88 -9.44 24.70
C SER A 210 20.72 -8.38 23.96
N LEU A 211 20.08 -7.47 23.24
CA LEU A 211 20.70 -6.30 22.62
C LEU A 211 20.74 -5.06 23.54
N GLY A 212 20.39 -5.22 24.81
CA GLY A 212 20.49 -4.19 25.83
C GLY A 212 19.34 -3.17 25.85
N PHE A 213 18.18 -3.49 25.30
CA PHE A 213 16.98 -2.67 25.47
C PHE A 213 16.28 -3.00 26.81
N SER A 214 15.94 -1.96 27.58
CA SER A 214 15.12 -2.12 28.78
C SER A 214 13.66 -2.47 28.41
N GLN A 215 12.94 -3.11 29.33
CA GLN A 215 11.53 -3.47 29.13
C GLN A 215 10.66 -2.27 28.73
N GLU A 216 10.94 -1.09 29.26
CA GLU A 216 10.23 0.16 29.00
C GLU A 216 10.53 0.76 27.63
N SER A 217 11.60 0.31 26.97
CA SER A 217 12.00 0.73 25.63
C SER A 217 11.53 -0.25 24.56
N ILE A 218 10.90 -1.37 24.93
CA ILE A 218 10.43 -2.39 24.01
C ILE A 218 8.92 -2.21 23.78
N ILE A 219 8.53 -2.06 22.51
CA ILE A 219 7.13 -2.13 22.08
C ILE A 219 6.90 -3.50 21.46
N PRO A 220 5.98 -4.30 22.01
CA PRO A 220 5.64 -5.57 21.41
C PRO A 220 4.95 -5.37 20.06
N PHE A 221 5.32 -6.21 19.09
CA PHE A 221 4.72 -6.27 17.78
C PHE A 221 4.08 -7.65 17.56
N PRO A 222 2.80 -7.73 17.19
CA PRO A 222 2.12 -9.00 16.99
C PRO A 222 2.73 -9.82 15.86
N LYS A 223 2.99 -11.09 16.11
CA LYS A 223 3.54 -12.01 15.09
C LYS A 223 2.58 -12.27 13.93
N SER A 224 1.28 -12.03 14.12
CA SER A 224 0.22 -12.17 13.13
C SER A 224 0.16 -11.07 12.06
N ILE A 225 1.02 -10.05 12.15
CA ILE A 225 1.05 -8.93 11.20
C ILE A 225 2.18 -9.14 10.19
N GLY A 226 1.84 -9.14 8.90
CA GLY A 226 2.82 -9.11 7.80
C GLY A 226 3.45 -7.72 7.63
N GLY A 227 4.73 -7.65 7.21
CA GLY A 227 5.44 -6.36 7.10
C GLY A 227 4.72 -5.34 6.21
N ARG A 228 4.30 -5.72 5.01
CA ARG A 228 3.60 -4.82 4.06
C ARG A 228 2.20 -4.38 4.51
N TYR A 229 1.65 -5.02 5.54
CA TYR A 229 0.38 -4.66 6.19
C TYR A 229 0.57 -4.01 7.57
N SER A 230 1.80 -3.66 7.95
CA SER A 230 2.12 -3.21 9.31
C SER A 230 1.87 -1.73 9.59
N ILE A 231 1.49 -0.94 8.60
CA ILE A 231 1.27 0.51 8.72
C ILE A 231 0.27 0.89 9.83
N TRP A 232 -0.67 0.00 10.16
CA TRP A 232 -1.69 0.18 11.19
C TRP A 232 -1.19 -0.02 12.64
N SER A 233 0.00 -0.59 12.77
CA SER A 233 0.58 -1.07 14.02
C SER A 233 1.56 -0.05 14.63
N PRO A 234 2.12 -0.34 15.83
CA PRO A 234 3.17 0.47 16.43
C PRO A 234 4.39 0.76 15.55
N ILE A 235 4.58 0.04 14.45
CA ILE A 235 5.59 0.37 13.42
C ILE A 235 5.47 1.83 12.99
N SER A 236 4.26 2.38 12.97
CA SER A 236 3.98 3.78 12.63
C SER A 236 4.02 4.73 13.82
N LEU A 237 4.71 4.37 14.92
CA LEU A 237 4.80 5.19 16.13
C LEU A 237 5.24 6.63 15.84
N SER A 238 6.22 6.83 14.95
CA SER A 238 6.70 8.17 14.58
C SER A 238 5.57 9.09 14.12
N ALA A 239 4.62 8.59 13.34
CA ALA A 239 3.47 9.34 12.85
C ALA A 239 2.46 9.73 13.94
N SER A 240 2.48 9.04 15.08
CA SER A 240 1.53 9.27 16.20
C SER A 240 2.03 10.27 17.25
N ILE A 241 3.28 10.73 17.12
CA ILE A 241 3.89 11.58 18.17
C ILE A 241 3.24 12.96 18.22
N GLU A 242 3.02 13.58 17.07
CA GLU A 242 2.40 14.91 16.96
C GLU A 242 0.97 14.87 16.40
N ASN A 243 0.45 13.68 16.06
CA ASN A 243 -0.83 13.55 15.37
C ASN A 243 -1.77 12.56 16.06
N ASN A 244 -3.06 12.69 15.78
CA ASN A 244 -4.06 11.75 16.23
C ASN A 244 -4.12 10.53 15.29
N PHE A 245 -3.30 9.53 15.56
CA PHE A 245 -3.24 8.30 14.76
C PHE A 245 -4.58 7.53 14.73
N ASN A 246 -5.48 7.76 15.69
CA ASN A 246 -6.81 7.13 15.69
C ASN A 246 -7.63 7.54 14.46
N ASP A 247 -7.45 8.74 13.91
CA ASP A 247 -8.16 9.18 12.70
C ASP A 247 -7.76 8.31 11.50
N PHE A 248 -6.47 7.91 11.42
CA PHE A 248 -5.99 6.97 10.41
C PHE A 248 -6.63 5.59 10.56
N LEU A 249 -6.65 5.06 11.79
CA LEU A 249 -7.28 3.78 12.09
C LEU A 249 -8.78 3.82 11.81
N HIS A 250 -9.45 4.91 12.15
CA HIS A 250 -10.87 5.11 11.90
C HIS A 250 -11.21 5.10 10.42
N GLY A 251 -10.41 5.74 9.57
CA GLY A 251 -10.59 5.66 8.11
C GLY A 251 -10.52 4.23 7.58
N GLY A 252 -9.56 3.45 8.07
CA GLY A 252 -9.46 2.02 7.75
C GLY A 252 -10.64 1.20 8.27
N CYS A 253 -11.12 1.50 9.49
CA CYS A 253 -12.32 0.88 10.08
C CYS A 253 -13.57 1.11 9.21
N GLN A 254 -13.75 2.32 8.70
CA GLN A 254 -14.86 2.63 7.81
C GLN A 254 -14.84 1.78 6.54
N ALA A 255 -13.67 1.66 5.91
CA ALA A 255 -13.50 0.81 4.73
C ALA A 255 -13.80 -0.67 5.03
N ASP A 256 -13.28 -1.21 6.14
CA ASP A 256 -13.55 -2.60 6.59
C ASP A 256 -15.04 -2.84 6.84
N THR A 257 -15.71 -1.90 7.49
CA THR A 257 -17.15 -1.95 7.77
C THR A 257 -17.98 -1.97 6.47
N LEU A 258 -17.55 -1.19 5.47
CA LEU A 258 -18.21 -1.16 4.17
C LEU A 258 -17.98 -2.44 3.36
N LEU A 259 -16.77 -3.03 3.43
CA LEU A 259 -16.48 -4.27 2.72
C LEU A 259 -17.29 -5.45 3.28
N SER A 260 -17.36 -5.55 4.61
CA SER A 260 -18.07 -6.65 5.31
C SER A 260 -19.58 -6.45 5.46
N GLY A 261 -20.05 -5.22 5.26
CA GLY A 261 -21.45 -4.84 5.51
C GLY A 261 -22.43 -5.22 4.39
N THR A 262 -23.72 -5.01 4.66
CA THR A 262 -24.83 -5.34 3.74
C THR A 262 -25.68 -4.14 3.35
N SER A 263 -25.38 -2.95 3.85
CA SER A 263 -26.11 -1.71 3.57
C SER A 263 -26.02 -1.32 2.08
N ALA A 264 -26.84 -0.36 1.65
CA ALA A 264 -26.77 0.20 0.30
C ALA A 264 -25.38 0.84 0.03
N GLU A 265 -24.78 1.49 1.03
CA GLU A 265 -23.43 2.06 0.95
C GLU A 265 -22.35 0.99 0.86
N SER A 266 -22.49 -0.09 1.66
CA SER A 266 -21.61 -1.26 1.58
C SER A 266 -21.63 -1.88 0.18
N LYS A 267 -22.80 -2.04 -0.43
CA LYS A 267 -22.91 -2.56 -1.80
C LYS A 267 -22.24 -1.66 -2.84
N LYS A 268 -22.31 -0.33 -2.68
CA LYS A 268 -21.63 0.62 -3.56
C LYS A 268 -20.11 0.52 -3.39
N TYR A 269 -19.63 0.43 -2.15
CA TYR A 269 -18.22 0.26 -1.85
C TYR A 269 -17.69 -1.08 -2.38
N GLN A 270 -18.38 -2.18 -2.12
CA GLN A 270 -18.02 -3.50 -2.64
C GLN A 270 -17.93 -3.49 -4.17
N LYS A 271 -18.85 -2.81 -4.87
CA LYS A 271 -18.79 -2.64 -6.32
C LYS A 271 -17.57 -1.83 -6.74
N PHE A 272 -17.22 -0.77 -6.01
CA PHE A 272 -15.99 0.01 -6.24
C PHE A 272 -14.75 -0.88 -6.15
N ILE A 273 -14.60 -1.67 -5.06
CA ILE A 273 -13.45 -2.57 -4.87
C ILE A 273 -13.44 -3.68 -5.93
N LYS A 274 -14.59 -4.25 -6.27
CA LYS A 274 -14.73 -5.24 -7.36
C LYS A 274 -14.24 -4.67 -8.70
N ILE A 275 -14.62 -3.43 -9.05
CA ILE A 275 -14.14 -2.80 -10.29
C ILE A 275 -12.63 -2.70 -10.32
N LEU A 276 -12.00 -2.26 -9.23
CA LEU A 276 -10.55 -2.17 -9.14
C LEU A 276 -9.88 -3.54 -9.30
N SER A 277 -10.32 -4.52 -8.52
CA SER A 277 -9.72 -5.86 -8.50
C SER A 277 -9.93 -6.61 -9.82
N PHE A 278 -11.14 -6.54 -10.38
CA PHE A 278 -11.50 -7.22 -11.62
C PHE A 278 -10.76 -6.61 -12.82
N SER A 279 -10.66 -5.28 -12.85
CA SER A 279 -9.90 -4.61 -13.92
C SER A 279 -8.41 -4.94 -13.86
N ASP A 280 -7.79 -5.06 -12.67
CA ASP A 280 -6.39 -5.49 -12.55
C ASP A 280 -6.16 -6.87 -13.15
N VAL A 281 -7.02 -7.83 -12.82
CA VAL A 281 -6.94 -9.19 -13.36
C VAL A 281 -7.24 -9.21 -14.86
N TRP A 282 -8.22 -8.43 -15.32
CA TRP A 282 -8.57 -8.31 -16.73
C TRP A 282 -7.40 -7.76 -17.56
N PHE A 283 -6.84 -6.63 -17.14
CA PHE A 283 -5.77 -5.98 -17.88
C PHE A 283 -4.50 -6.81 -17.94
N SER A 284 -4.13 -7.45 -16.81
CA SER A 284 -2.92 -8.28 -16.75
C SER A 284 -3.04 -9.60 -17.51
N ASN A 285 -4.24 -10.20 -17.61
CA ASN A 285 -4.43 -11.53 -18.18
C ASN A 285 -5.02 -11.53 -19.60
N PHE A 286 -5.84 -10.53 -19.95
CA PHE A 286 -6.61 -10.53 -21.21
C PHE A 286 -6.29 -9.36 -22.14
N ARG A 287 -5.65 -8.29 -21.62
CA ARG A 287 -5.34 -7.08 -22.40
C ARG A 287 -3.85 -6.77 -22.48
N ASN A 288 -3.01 -7.68 -22.05
CA ASN A 288 -1.54 -7.58 -22.03
C ASN A 288 -1.00 -6.30 -21.36
N LYS A 289 -1.73 -5.72 -20.40
CA LYS A 289 -1.27 -4.58 -19.60
C LYS A 289 -0.51 -5.10 -18.39
N LYS A 290 0.78 -5.40 -18.58
CA LYS A 290 1.63 -6.01 -17.52
C LYS A 290 2.14 -4.99 -16.51
N ASN A 291 2.03 -3.71 -16.81
CA ASN A 291 2.50 -2.62 -15.97
C ASN A 291 1.32 -1.76 -15.52
N ARG A 292 1.50 -1.11 -14.37
CA ARG A 292 0.58 -0.10 -13.87
C ARG A 292 1.37 1.07 -13.31
N VAL A 293 1.12 2.26 -13.86
CA VAL A 293 1.69 3.50 -13.35
C VAL A 293 0.77 4.09 -12.28
N LEU A 294 1.34 4.43 -11.14
CA LEU A 294 0.66 5.10 -10.04
C LEU A 294 1.19 6.52 -9.89
N LEU A 295 0.35 7.50 -10.19
CA LEU A 295 0.70 8.92 -10.22
C LEU A 295 -0.05 9.66 -9.12
N THR A 296 0.68 10.40 -8.31
CA THR A 296 0.09 11.21 -7.24
C THR A 296 0.26 12.69 -7.54
N TYR A 297 -0.83 13.44 -7.56
CA TYR A 297 -0.82 14.90 -7.76
C TYR A 297 -1.02 15.63 -6.43
N ASN A 298 -0.20 15.24 -5.47
CA ASN A 298 0.05 15.93 -4.22
C ASN A 298 1.43 15.52 -3.71
N TRP A 299 2.30 16.49 -3.40
CA TRP A 299 3.67 16.23 -2.96
C TRP A 299 3.75 15.41 -1.67
N ARG A 300 2.74 15.54 -0.79
CA ARG A 300 2.67 14.73 0.45
C ARG A 300 2.43 13.24 0.20
N LEU A 301 1.95 12.87 -0.99
CA LEU A 301 1.75 11.47 -1.41
C LEU A 301 2.89 10.94 -2.31
N ARG A 302 4.02 11.65 -2.46
CA ARG A 302 5.11 11.27 -3.39
C ARG A 302 5.67 9.86 -3.16
N SER A 303 5.64 9.35 -1.92
CA SER A 303 6.07 7.99 -1.58
C SER A 303 4.94 6.95 -1.62
N PHE A 304 3.72 7.34 -2.01
CA PHE A 304 2.59 6.40 -2.06
C PHE A 304 2.84 5.27 -3.07
N ALA A 305 3.43 5.57 -4.23
CA ALA A 305 3.79 4.56 -5.21
C ALA A 305 4.75 3.50 -4.64
N ASN A 306 5.77 3.91 -3.87
CA ASN A 306 6.73 2.99 -3.25
C ASN A 306 6.04 2.07 -2.23
N TYR A 307 5.15 2.64 -1.41
CA TYR A 307 4.36 1.85 -0.46
C TYR A 307 3.48 0.81 -1.17
N ILE A 308 2.80 1.21 -2.24
CA ILE A 308 1.93 0.32 -3.02
C ILE A 308 2.75 -0.74 -3.79
N GLN A 309 3.94 -0.40 -4.28
CA GLN A 309 4.85 -1.40 -4.87
C GLN A 309 5.05 -2.58 -3.92
N GLN A 310 5.38 -2.32 -2.66
CA GLN A 310 5.54 -3.40 -1.69
C GLN A 310 4.20 -4.10 -1.40
N LEU A 311 3.13 -3.35 -1.15
CA LEU A 311 1.83 -3.93 -0.83
C LEU A 311 1.35 -4.87 -1.92
N GLU A 312 1.36 -4.45 -3.18
CA GLU A 312 0.83 -5.25 -4.28
C GLU A 312 1.80 -6.29 -4.81
N MET A 313 3.02 -5.88 -5.14
CA MET A 313 3.95 -6.78 -5.83
C MET A 313 4.44 -7.90 -4.90
N GLU A 314 4.57 -7.65 -3.60
CA GLU A 314 4.86 -8.72 -2.63
C GLU A 314 3.62 -9.58 -2.34
N SER A 315 2.40 -9.05 -2.47
CA SER A 315 1.16 -9.82 -2.24
C SER A 315 0.72 -10.63 -3.45
N LEU A 316 0.77 -10.06 -4.65
CA LEU A 316 0.31 -10.69 -5.89
C LEU A 316 1.44 -11.37 -6.67
N GLY A 317 2.71 -11.01 -6.44
CA GLY A 317 3.87 -11.61 -7.09
C GLY A 317 4.13 -13.04 -6.61
N LYS A 318 3.21 -13.96 -6.89
CA LYS A 318 3.25 -15.36 -6.51
C LYS A 318 3.31 -16.29 -7.72
N PRO A 319 3.81 -17.52 -7.58
CA PRO A 319 3.60 -18.54 -8.60
C PRO A 319 2.09 -18.76 -8.83
N LEU A 320 1.73 -18.98 -10.08
CA LEU A 320 0.38 -19.42 -10.40
C LEU A 320 0.11 -20.80 -9.78
N ASN A 321 -1.11 -21.00 -9.28
CA ASN A 321 -1.58 -22.32 -8.95
C ASN A 321 -1.61 -23.16 -10.25
N PRO A 322 -1.11 -24.41 -10.26
CA PRO A 322 -1.16 -25.28 -11.44
C PRO A 322 -2.56 -25.44 -12.06
N SER A 323 -3.62 -25.34 -11.26
CA SER A 323 -5.02 -25.36 -11.71
C SER A 323 -5.57 -23.98 -12.10
N SER A 324 -4.77 -22.92 -12.07
CA SER A 324 -5.23 -21.58 -12.39
C SER A 324 -5.67 -21.46 -13.85
N ILE A 325 -6.79 -20.77 -14.05
CA ILE A 325 -7.26 -20.36 -15.39
C ILE A 325 -6.53 -19.10 -15.91
N PHE A 326 -5.69 -18.47 -15.10
CA PHE A 326 -4.99 -17.22 -15.40
C PHE A 326 -3.52 -17.48 -15.74
N ASN A 327 -2.91 -16.54 -16.49
CA ASN A 327 -1.52 -16.60 -16.94
C ASN A 327 -0.60 -15.59 -16.23
N SER A 328 -1.17 -14.71 -15.40
CA SER A 328 -0.44 -13.64 -14.70
C SER A 328 -1.05 -13.41 -13.33
N THR A 329 -0.22 -13.23 -12.32
CA THR A 329 -0.67 -13.02 -10.93
C THR A 329 -0.69 -11.56 -10.49
N GLY A 330 0.06 -10.69 -11.15
CA GLY A 330 0.10 -9.27 -10.80
C GLY A 330 0.71 -8.43 -11.90
N GLN A 331 0.70 -7.12 -11.68
CA GLN A 331 1.30 -6.12 -12.56
C GLN A 331 2.56 -5.56 -11.89
N THR A 332 3.52 -5.09 -12.69
CA THR A 332 4.60 -4.25 -12.20
C THR A 332 4.05 -2.87 -11.88
N VAL A 333 4.10 -2.46 -10.63
CA VAL A 333 3.69 -1.12 -10.21
C VAL A 333 4.90 -0.21 -10.18
N TYR A 334 4.81 0.95 -10.83
CA TYR A 334 5.80 2.01 -10.79
C TYR A 334 5.11 3.37 -10.74
N GLY A 335 5.85 4.45 -10.50
CA GLY A 335 5.25 5.77 -10.50
C GLY A 335 5.87 6.70 -9.47
N GLY A 336 5.07 7.63 -8.96
CA GLY A 336 5.48 8.63 -7.99
C GLY A 336 4.75 9.95 -8.17
N PHE A 337 5.44 11.08 -7.86
CA PHE A 337 4.86 12.40 -7.97
C PHE A 337 4.61 12.79 -9.45
N GLY A 338 3.33 13.02 -9.79
CA GLY A 338 2.87 13.24 -11.16
C GLY A 338 3.58 14.38 -11.88
N SER A 339 3.81 15.50 -11.21
CA SER A 339 4.49 16.65 -11.83
C SER A 339 5.92 16.32 -12.29
N THR A 340 6.70 15.54 -11.50
CA THR A 340 8.03 15.10 -11.96
C THR A 340 7.94 14.02 -13.03
N ALA A 341 6.95 13.12 -12.93
CA ALA A 341 6.71 12.09 -13.92
C ALA A 341 6.42 12.66 -15.31
N GLN A 342 5.67 13.77 -15.40
CA GLN A 342 5.37 14.48 -16.65
C GLN A 342 6.63 14.92 -17.40
N HIS A 343 7.72 15.20 -16.70
CA HIS A 343 9.01 15.57 -17.26
C HIS A 343 9.99 14.40 -17.39
N SER A 344 9.49 13.16 -17.33
CA SER A 344 10.30 11.96 -17.41
C SER A 344 9.72 10.96 -18.44
N TYR A 345 8.73 10.16 -18.08
CA TYR A 345 8.26 9.04 -18.89
C TYR A 345 6.89 9.26 -19.56
N PHE A 346 6.29 10.44 -19.49
CA PHE A 346 4.99 10.70 -20.13
C PHE A 346 5.03 10.66 -21.64
N GLN A 347 6.17 10.94 -22.27
CA GLN A 347 6.34 10.73 -23.71
C GLN A 347 6.03 9.27 -24.10
N LEU A 348 6.53 8.30 -23.32
CA LEU A 348 6.24 6.88 -23.52
C LEU A 348 4.76 6.57 -23.31
N LEU A 349 4.14 7.16 -22.28
CA LEU A 349 2.73 6.91 -21.95
C LEU A 349 1.79 7.47 -23.02
N HIS A 350 2.09 8.66 -23.56
CA HIS A 350 1.21 9.35 -24.50
C HIS A 350 1.34 8.84 -25.93
N GLN A 351 2.54 8.61 -26.42
CA GLN A 351 2.80 8.31 -27.83
C GLN A 351 3.57 7.01 -28.06
N GLY A 352 4.10 6.39 -27.02
CA GLY A 352 4.86 5.15 -27.12
C GLY A 352 3.99 3.90 -27.15
N THR A 353 4.65 2.74 -27.18
CA THR A 353 4.02 1.40 -27.22
C THR A 353 3.87 0.81 -25.82
N SER A 354 3.36 1.59 -24.86
CA SER A 354 3.29 1.18 -23.44
C SER A 354 2.15 0.21 -23.16
N ASP A 355 2.46 -0.93 -22.53
CA ASP A 355 1.51 -1.92 -22.01
C ASP A 355 1.13 -1.60 -20.56
N THR A 356 0.57 -0.42 -20.34
CA THR A 356 0.34 0.13 -19.00
C THR A 356 -1.14 0.40 -18.75
N ALA A 357 -1.60 0.17 -17.51
CA ALA A 357 -2.79 0.75 -16.91
C ALA A 357 -2.35 1.88 -15.95
N ALA A 358 -3.25 2.77 -15.54
CA ALA A 358 -2.91 3.89 -14.69
C ALA A 358 -3.85 4.03 -13.49
N ASP A 359 -3.28 4.36 -12.34
CA ASP A 359 -3.99 4.88 -11.17
C ASP A 359 -3.51 6.32 -10.94
N ILE A 360 -4.42 7.29 -10.97
CA ILE A 360 -4.11 8.71 -10.73
C ILE A 360 -4.80 9.11 -9.44
N ILE A 361 -4.02 9.65 -8.50
CA ILE A 361 -4.50 10.12 -7.20
C ILE A 361 -4.25 11.61 -7.07
N PHE A 362 -5.32 12.34 -6.87
CA PHE A 362 -5.29 13.76 -6.54
C PHE A 362 -5.78 13.95 -5.10
N CYS A 363 -5.23 14.92 -4.40
CA CYS A 363 -5.72 15.29 -3.08
C CYS A 363 -6.03 16.78 -3.05
N ARG A 364 -7.28 17.11 -2.71
CA ARG A 364 -7.75 18.49 -2.66
C ARG A 364 -7.10 19.27 -1.50
N SER A 365 -6.59 20.44 -1.80
CA SER A 365 -6.03 21.38 -0.82
C SER A 365 -6.24 22.83 -1.30
N GLU A 366 -6.04 23.80 -0.43
CA GLU A 366 -6.26 25.23 -0.73
C GLU A 366 -5.45 25.76 -1.93
N HIS A 367 -4.29 25.16 -2.23
CA HIS A 367 -3.38 25.59 -3.28
C HIS A 367 -3.23 24.56 -4.41
N SER A 368 -4.27 23.78 -4.70
CA SER A 368 -4.15 22.60 -5.56
C SER A 368 -4.71 22.79 -6.98
N LEU A 369 -5.17 23.96 -7.38
CA LEU A 369 -5.81 24.18 -8.69
C LEU A 369 -4.97 23.70 -9.87
N LEU A 370 -3.68 24.01 -9.92
CA LEU A 370 -2.79 23.56 -10.99
C LEU A 370 -2.60 22.03 -10.97
N LEU A 371 -2.40 21.47 -9.79
CA LEU A 371 -2.24 20.02 -9.64
C LEU A 371 -3.53 19.25 -9.99
N GLU A 372 -4.69 19.83 -9.67
CA GLU A 372 -5.99 19.28 -10.07
C GLU A 372 -6.15 19.29 -11.59
N ALA A 373 -5.88 20.43 -12.22
CA ALA A 373 -5.94 20.55 -13.68
C ALA A 373 -4.96 19.59 -14.39
N GLN A 374 -3.74 19.44 -13.85
CA GLN A 374 -2.76 18.48 -14.36
C GLN A 374 -3.27 17.04 -14.21
N ALA A 375 -3.77 16.64 -13.01
CA ALA A 375 -4.27 15.30 -12.77
C ALA A 375 -5.44 14.94 -13.71
N GLN A 376 -6.40 15.86 -13.87
CA GLN A 376 -7.56 15.67 -14.74
C GLN A 376 -7.13 15.62 -16.22
N GLY A 377 -6.33 16.59 -16.67
CA GLY A 377 -5.86 16.67 -18.05
C GLY A 377 -5.06 15.42 -18.45
N GLN A 378 -4.17 14.95 -17.59
CA GLN A 378 -3.43 13.71 -17.85
C GLN A 378 -4.35 12.48 -17.86
N SER A 379 -5.32 12.42 -16.96
CA SER A 379 -6.32 11.35 -16.93
C SER A 379 -7.12 11.28 -18.25
N ASP A 380 -7.58 12.43 -18.73
CA ASP A 380 -8.36 12.53 -19.97
C ASP A 380 -7.51 12.17 -21.22
N LEU A 381 -6.27 12.66 -21.29
CA LEU A 381 -5.35 12.33 -22.38
C LEU A 381 -4.99 10.83 -22.41
N LEU A 382 -4.63 10.25 -21.27
CA LEU A 382 -4.28 8.83 -21.19
C LEU A 382 -5.45 7.92 -21.53
N SER A 383 -6.66 8.25 -21.05
CA SER A 383 -7.87 7.46 -21.31
C SER A 383 -8.50 7.72 -22.69
N GLY A 384 -8.04 8.74 -23.41
CA GLY A 384 -8.65 9.18 -24.67
C GLY A 384 -10.02 9.85 -24.51
N ASP A 385 -10.29 10.45 -23.35
CA ASP A 385 -11.50 11.26 -23.08
C ASP A 385 -11.27 12.76 -23.30
N ASN A 386 -10.11 13.12 -23.86
CA ASN A 386 -9.77 14.51 -24.13
C ASN A 386 -10.76 15.16 -25.11
N GLN A 387 -11.30 16.31 -24.72
CA GLN A 387 -12.25 17.10 -25.52
C GLN A 387 -11.57 18.28 -26.23
N PHE A 388 -10.30 18.55 -25.95
CA PHE A 388 -9.56 19.65 -26.55
C PHE A 388 -8.92 19.22 -27.89
N SER A 389 -8.94 20.13 -28.84
CA SER A 389 -8.24 19.92 -30.11
C SER A 389 -6.72 20.04 -29.90
N LEU A 390 -6.00 19.03 -30.36
CA LEU A 390 -4.54 18.99 -30.36
C LEU A 390 -4.06 19.01 -31.83
N ASN A 391 -2.87 19.59 -32.08
CA ASN A 391 -2.26 19.48 -33.38
C ASN A 391 -1.80 18.03 -33.67
N ALA A 392 -1.49 17.71 -34.94
CA ALA A 392 -1.16 16.37 -35.36
C ALA A 392 0.05 15.75 -34.63
N LEU A 393 1.03 16.56 -34.23
CA LEU A 393 2.24 16.11 -33.52
C LEU A 393 2.00 15.91 -32.01
N GLU A 394 0.95 16.50 -31.47
CA GLU A 394 0.58 16.41 -30.04
C GLU A 394 -0.50 15.34 -29.77
N GLN A 395 -0.98 14.67 -30.83
CA GLN A 395 -1.94 13.57 -30.64
C GLN A 395 -1.38 12.49 -29.73
N THR A 396 -2.21 12.02 -28.80
CA THR A 396 -1.88 10.93 -27.87
C THR A 396 -2.58 9.64 -28.27
N ASN A 397 -2.03 8.50 -27.90
CA ASN A 397 -2.63 7.19 -28.16
C ASN A 397 -3.99 7.02 -27.48
N GLY A 398 -4.21 7.66 -26.32
CA GLY A 398 -5.46 7.63 -25.56
C GLY A 398 -5.96 6.21 -25.25
N ASN A 399 -5.06 5.25 -25.04
CA ASN A 399 -5.36 3.82 -24.90
C ASN A 399 -4.98 3.23 -23.53
N ILE A 400 -4.68 4.08 -22.56
CA ILE A 400 -4.34 3.67 -21.19
C ILE A 400 -5.61 3.72 -20.34
N PRO A 401 -6.08 2.60 -19.77
CA PRO A 401 -7.19 2.61 -18.83
C PRO A 401 -6.78 3.29 -17.53
N VAL A 402 -7.62 4.18 -17.01
CA VAL A 402 -7.32 5.00 -15.85
C VAL A 402 -8.33 4.80 -14.74
N ASN A 403 -7.86 4.57 -13.52
CA ASN A 403 -8.61 4.76 -12.28
C ASN A 403 -8.26 6.15 -11.73
N PHE A 404 -9.23 7.02 -11.55
CA PHE A 404 -9.02 8.35 -10.99
C PHE A 404 -9.59 8.44 -9.58
N PHE A 405 -8.72 8.79 -8.62
CA PHE A 405 -9.06 8.93 -7.20
C PHE A 405 -8.87 10.38 -6.75
N GLU A 406 -9.85 10.93 -6.05
CA GLU A 406 -9.79 12.24 -5.41
C GLU A 406 -9.95 12.07 -3.89
N LEU A 407 -8.89 12.29 -3.12
CA LEU A 407 -9.04 12.52 -1.68
C LEU A 407 -9.64 13.91 -1.46
N LYS A 408 -10.77 13.97 -0.77
CA LYS A 408 -11.51 15.23 -0.56
C LYS A 408 -10.79 16.23 0.34
N SER A 409 -9.86 15.73 1.17
CA SER A 409 -9.04 16.56 2.05
C SER A 409 -7.75 15.84 2.43
N LEU A 410 -6.75 16.60 2.86
CA LEU A 410 -5.52 16.10 3.47
C LEU A 410 -5.79 15.66 4.92
N SER A 411 -6.48 14.54 5.11
CA SER A 411 -6.82 14.00 6.44
C SER A 411 -6.26 12.59 6.63
N LEU A 412 -5.84 12.28 7.85
CA LEU A 412 -5.43 10.91 8.22
C LEU A 412 -6.56 9.89 7.99
N GLN A 413 -7.79 10.28 8.25
CA GLN A 413 -8.97 9.45 7.99
C GLN A 413 -9.10 9.12 6.49
N GLY A 414 -8.94 10.11 5.61
CA GLY A 414 -8.97 9.89 4.15
C GLY A 414 -7.86 8.98 3.67
N LEU A 415 -6.63 9.17 4.18
CA LEU A 415 -5.51 8.29 3.85
C LEU A 415 -5.74 6.86 4.36
N GLY A 416 -6.25 6.70 5.58
CA GLY A 416 -6.59 5.39 6.14
C GLY A 416 -7.65 4.66 5.31
N PHE A 417 -8.69 5.38 4.88
CA PHE A 417 -9.72 4.83 4.00
C PHE A 417 -9.13 4.38 2.65
N LEU A 418 -8.27 5.19 2.03
CA LEU A 418 -7.63 4.86 0.76
C LEU A 418 -6.73 3.62 0.88
N ILE A 419 -5.88 3.56 1.92
CA ILE A 419 -4.96 2.43 2.12
C ILE A 419 -5.73 1.13 2.39
N ALA A 420 -6.76 1.15 3.24
CA ALA A 420 -7.59 -0.03 3.48
C ALA A 420 -8.33 -0.47 2.21
N SER A 421 -8.83 0.49 1.41
CA SER A 421 -9.44 0.17 0.11
C SER A 421 -8.44 -0.49 -0.85
N TRP A 422 -7.18 -0.10 -0.79
CA TRP A 422 -6.12 -0.74 -1.57
C TRP A 422 -5.79 -2.15 -1.09
N GLU A 423 -5.75 -2.37 0.22
CA GLU A 423 -5.62 -3.72 0.80
C GLU A 423 -6.77 -4.64 0.37
N HIS A 424 -8.00 -4.11 0.34
CA HIS A 424 -9.18 -4.85 -0.14
C HIS A 424 -9.08 -5.17 -1.64
N ARG A 425 -8.64 -4.21 -2.48
CA ARG A 425 -8.36 -4.42 -3.92
C ARG A 425 -7.40 -5.59 -4.12
N VAL A 426 -6.29 -5.60 -3.40
CA VAL A 426 -5.26 -6.65 -3.47
C VAL A 426 -5.81 -7.98 -2.97
N PHE A 427 -6.57 -7.97 -1.89
CA PHE A 427 -7.17 -9.19 -1.35
C PHE A 427 -8.17 -9.81 -2.34
N LEU A 428 -9.10 -9.05 -2.88
CA LEU A 428 -10.06 -9.58 -3.85
C LEU A 428 -9.37 -10.10 -5.12
N ALA A 429 -8.40 -9.35 -5.66
CA ALA A 429 -7.61 -9.80 -6.80
C ALA A 429 -6.91 -11.14 -6.52
N SER A 430 -6.33 -11.29 -5.32
CA SER A 430 -5.66 -12.53 -4.91
C SER A 430 -6.62 -13.73 -4.84
N GLN A 431 -7.85 -13.52 -4.36
CA GLN A 431 -8.87 -14.59 -4.29
C GLN A 431 -9.32 -15.02 -5.69
N ILE A 432 -9.54 -14.06 -6.61
CA ILE A 432 -9.84 -14.36 -8.01
C ILE A 432 -8.71 -15.16 -8.67
N LEU A 433 -7.46 -14.79 -8.39
CA LEU A 433 -6.27 -15.46 -8.92
C LEU A 433 -5.95 -16.80 -8.24
N GLY A 434 -6.61 -17.12 -7.15
CA GLY A 434 -6.38 -18.35 -6.37
C GLY A 434 -5.01 -18.39 -5.68
N ILE A 435 -4.52 -17.23 -5.21
CA ILE A 435 -3.21 -17.09 -4.53
C ILE A 435 -3.37 -16.51 -3.13
N ASN A 436 -2.39 -16.78 -2.26
CA ASN A 436 -2.36 -16.21 -0.90
C ASN A 436 -1.59 -14.89 -0.88
N PRO A 437 -2.24 -13.74 -0.54
CA PRO A 437 -1.58 -12.44 -0.55
C PRO A 437 -0.68 -12.20 0.67
N PHE A 438 -0.68 -13.07 1.68
CA PHE A 438 0.00 -12.81 2.96
C PHE A 438 1.36 -13.51 3.10
N ASP A 439 1.63 -14.56 2.33
CA ASP A 439 2.92 -15.25 2.35
C ASP A 439 4.02 -14.51 1.55
N LYS A 440 5.29 -14.98 1.65
CA LYS A 440 6.45 -14.35 1.00
C LYS A 440 7.65 -15.29 0.83
N TYR A 441 7.45 -16.47 0.27
CA TYR A 441 8.53 -17.46 0.10
C TYR A 441 9.72 -16.96 -0.74
N GLY A 442 9.47 -16.22 -1.83
CA GLY A 442 10.49 -15.80 -2.80
C GLY A 442 11.58 -14.88 -2.23
N VAL A 443 11.26 -14.07 -1.21
CA VAL A 443 12.20 -13.05 -0.67
C VAL A 443 13.35 -13.67 0.14
N ASN A 444 13.16 -14.88 0.68
CA ASN A 444 14.17 -15.52 1.54
C ASN A 444 15.38 -16.04 0.78
N ALA A 445 15.23 -16.42 -0.48
CA ALA A 445 16.31 -16.98 -1.29
C ALA A 445 17.50 -16.01 -1.41
N GLY A 446 17.24 -14.74 -1.71
CA GLY A 446 18.29 -13.71 -1.81
C GLY A 446 19.05 -13.52 -0.51
N LYS A 447 18.38 -13.50 0.64
CA LYS A 447 19.01 -13.38 1.97
C LYS A 447 19.92 -14.57 2.28
N ILE A 448 19.46 -15.80 2.01
CA ILE A 448 20.26 -17.01 2.22
C ILE A 448 21.54 -16.98 1.38
N VAL A 449 21.45 -16.58 0.11
CA VAL A 449 22.59 -16.50 -0.79
C VAL A 449 23.57 -15.41 -0.34
N ALA A 450 23.06 -14.23 0.05
CA ALA A 450 23.89 -13.14 0.55
C ALA A 450 24.69 -13.56 1.81
N GLN A 451 24.02 -14.18 2.78
CA GLN A 451 24.70 -14.67 4.00
C GLN A 451 25.75 -15.76 3.71
N LYS A 452 25.50 -16.64 2.71
CA LYS A 452 26.52 -17.62 2.28
C LYS A 452 27.73 -16.95 1.63
N LYS A 453 27.56 -15.85 0.92
CA LYS A 453 28.68 -15.08 0.34
C LYS A 453 29.48 -14.37 1.41
N LEU A 454 28.82 -13.73 2.39
CA LEU A 454 29.48 -13.08 3.53
C LEU A 454 30.34 -14.04 4.37
N LYS A 455 29.96 -15.32 4.48
CA LYS A 455 30.76 -16.33 5.20
C LYS A 455 31.99 -16.81 4.43
N LYS A 456 32.08 -16.50 3.13
CA LYS A 456 33.19 -16.89 2.26
C LYS A 456 34.21 -15.75 2.04
N SER A 457 33.82 -14.52 2.37
CA SER A 457 34.67 -13.32 2.42
C SER A 457 35.26 -13.14 3.82
#